data_661d8919f854c330f9880b410db91f7c
#
_entry.id   661d8919f854c330f9880b410db91f7c
#
_cell.length_a   1.000
_cell.length_b   1.000
_cell.length_c   1.000
_cell.angle_alpha   90.00
_cell.angle_beta   90.00
_cell.angle_gamma   90.00
#
_symmetry.space_group_name_H-M   'P 1'
#
loop_
_entity.id
_entity.type
_entity.pdbx_description
1 polymer ?
#
loop_
_entity_poly.entity_id
_entity_poly.type
_entity_poly.pdbx_seq_one_letter_code
_entity_poly.pdbx_strand_id
1 'polypeptide(L)'
;MKKTTKIALGAIGTAAVGNAVHAAVYRPKKTDIPALPAEEVDVNAYREHLSKAVQFKTISYRDSDRVDWAEFEKFHQYLDEAYPLIKENLAKEIVPPANLIYHWKGTRDDLEPIALLAHQDVVPVSEGTEEDWEHDAFSGYDDGEFVWGRGTIDMKNHLIAVMESVEALLKDGFKPERDVYLLFGDNEEVVANDKNGAHDLMQTLKDRGIRLDSVIDEGGAIIPLNVPGVLNDKYLVGVGVAEKGYSDIEIVINAKGGHSSQPPVHSALGKLAKAISDIEKNQFKAYFNENMKMLLDSIGRECTYPVRLITCNLPLLRPLLLEVFKAIPFGACLVRTTTAVTMAQGSPAANVLPQRASATVNFRAMPGTTKQDLVDHIRGCVRYKDIEINVLNSKEASKFSPTDSRTYKIISEINKALEPNSIVAPYLVMGGTDAYNYEPICDNIYRYAPFRVDVGLLRCTHGTNERLPVACMEDALLFFKNYIRRASAEN
;
A
#
# COMPACT_ATOMS: atom_id res chain seq x y z
N MET A 1 -19.11 57.33 3.94
CA MET A 1 -18.39 56.14 3.42
C MET A 1 -17.90 56.46 2.01
N LYS A 2 -16.60 56.42 1.78
CA LYS A 2 -16.03 56.73 0.44
C LYS A 2 -16.48 55.74 -0.59
N LYS A 3 -16.65 56.18 -1.85
CA LYS A 3 -17.13 55.38 -2.98
C LYS A 3 -16.37 54.03 -3.16
N THR A 4 -15.07 54.06 -2.88
CA THR A 4 -14.18 52.91 -2.81
C THR A 4 -14.59 51.85 -1.75
N THR A 5 -15.06 52.29 -0.57
CA THR A 5 -15.52 51.38 0.51
C THR A 5 -16.82 50.68 0.12
N LYS A 6 -17.72 51.33 -0.59
CA LYS A 6 -18.97 50.73 -1.09
C LYS A 6 -18.69 49.69 -2.20
N ILE A 7 -17.75 49.99 -3.11
CA ILE A 7 -17.32 49.07 -4.16
C ILE A 7 -16.66 47.85 -3.53
N ALA A 8 -15.79 48.00 -2.56
CA ALA A 8 -15.10 46.92 -1.86
C ALA A 8 -16.10 46.01 -1.11
N LEU A 9 -17.07 46.58 -0.39
CA LEU A 9 -18.13 45.84 0.29
C LEU A 9 -19.04 45.09 -0.68
N GLY A 10 -19.37 45.69 -1.85
CA GLY A 10 -20.11 45.03 -2.91
C GLY A 10 -19.35 43.84 -3.49
N ALA A 11 -18.07 44.01 -3.76
CA ALA A 11 -17.23 42.90 -4.28
C ALA A 11 -17.08 41.73 -3.28
N ILE A 12 -16.91 42.05 -1.98
CA ILE A 12 -16.88 41.03 -0.93
C ILE A 12 -18.22 40.30 -0.82
N GLY A 13 -19.31 41.04 -0.85
CA GLY A 13 -20.68 40.47 -0.82
C GLY A 13 -20.92 39.52 -2.01
N THR A 14 -20.54 39.95 -3.22
CA THR A 14 -20.66 39.12 -4.42
C THR A 14 -19.79 37.85 -4.35
N ALA A 15 -18.57 37.99 -3.86
CA ALA A 15 -17.68 36.84 -3.67
C ALA A 15 -18.24 35.86 -2.63
N ALA A 16 -18.80 36.34 -1.52
CA ALA A 16 -19.40 35.51 -0.48
C ALA A 16 -20.64 34.75 -1.01
N VAL A 17 -21.51 35.40 -1.77
CA VAL A 17 -22.65 34.76 -2.41
C VAL A 17 -22.18 33.75 -3.46
N GLY A 18 -21.20 34.08 -4.28
CA GLY A 18 -20.61 33.16 -5.25
C GLY A 18 -20.04 31.91 -4.59
N ASN A 19 -19.31 32.08 -3.46
CA ASN A 19 -18.77 30.96 -2.68
C ASN A 19 -19.90 30.08 -2.08
N ALA A 20 -20.96 30.70 -1.54
CA ALA A 20 -22.09 29.95 -0.98
C ALA A 20 -22.80 29.11 -2.06
N VAL A 21 -23.01 29.69 -3.25
CA VAL A 21 -23.60 28.97 -4.42
C VAL A 21 -22.61 27.84 -4.85
N HIS A 22 -21.33 28.11 -4.97
CA HIS A 22 -20.33 27.11 -5.32
C HIS A 22 -20.32 25.95 -4.32
N ALA A 23 -20.31 26.21 -3.02
CA ALA A 23 -20.40 25.19 -1.98
C ALA A 23 -21.70 24.37 -2.03
N ALA A 24 -22.81 25.00 -2.43
CA ALA A 24 -24.10 24.31 -2.56
C ALA A 24 -24.12 23.31 -3.74
N VAL A 25 -23.41 23.60 -4.83
CA VAL A 25 -23.31 22.71 -6.00
C VAL A 25 -22.10 21.78 -5.93
N TYR A 26 -21.11 22.10 -5.10
CA TYR A 26 -19.93 21.27 -4.85
C TYR A 26 -20.31 20.07 -3.98
N ARG A 27 -20.95 19.10 -4.63
CA ARG A 27 -21.42 17.85 -4.00
C ARG A 27 -20.92 16.65 -4.79
N PRO A 28 -20.97 15.45 -4.21
CA PRO A 28 -20.74 14.22 -4.96
C PRO A 28 -21.65 14.20 -6.19
N LYS A 29 -21.10 13.78 -7.30
CA LYS A 29 -21.93 13.49 -8.48
C LYS A 29 -22.79 12.28 -8.15
N LYS A 30 -24.11 12.40 -8.33
CA LYS A 30 -24.98 11.23 -8.30
C LYS A 30 -24.57 10.35 -9.47
N THR A 31 -24.03 9.19 -9.16
CA THR A 31 -23.78 8.13 -10.13
C THR A 31 -24.90 7.11 -9.96
N ASP A 32 -25.57 6.79 -11.04
CA ASP A 32 -26.53 5.69 -11.03
C ASP A 32 -25.72 4.41 -11.10
N ILE A 33 -25.51 3.80 -9.94
CA ILE A 33 -24.69 2.59 -9.81
C ILE A 33 -25.66 1.42 -9.75
N PRO A 34 -25.56 0.46 -10.68
CA PRO A 34 -26.39 -0.73 -10.64
C PRO A 34 -26.18 -1.47 -9.30
N ALA A 35 -27.28 -1.90 -8.70
CA ALA A 35 -27.22 -2.80 -7.56
C ALA A 35 -26.46 -4.07 -7.96
N LEU A 36 -25.66 -4.58 -7.05
CA LEU A 36 -25.05 -5.90 -7.24
C LEU A 36 -26.13 -6.99 -7.17
N PRO A 37 -25.92 -8.11 -7.86
CA PRO A 37 -26.79 -9.27 -7.69
C PRO A 37 -26.88 -9.64 -6.21
N ALA A 38 -28.11 -9.92 -5.73
CA ALA A 38 -28.28 -10.50 -4.41
C ALA A 38 -27.78 -11.94 -4.47
N GLU A 39 -26.71 -12.24 -3.74
CA GLU A 39 -26.14 -13.57 -3.67
C GLU A 39 -25.68 -13.87 -2.24
N GLU A 40 -25.80 -15.14 -1.85
CA GLU A 40 -25.26 -15.62 -0.60
C GLU A 40 -23.79 -15.99 -0.78
N VAL A 41 -22.97 -15.69 0.23
CA VAL A 41 -21.56 -16.07 0.32
C VAL A 41 -21.29 -16.82 1.61
N ASP A 42 -20.39 -17.77 1.59
CA ASP A 42 -20.09 -18.61 2.75
C ASP A 42 -19.01 -17.99 3.62
N VAL A 43 -19.44 -17.07 4.50
CA VAL A 43 -18.54 -16.44 5.49
C VAL A 43 -17.96 -17.47 6.47
N ASN A 44 -18.69 -18.56 6.77
CA ASN A 44 -18.19 -19.58 7.70
C ASN A 44 -17.04 -20.38 7.09
N ALA A 45 -17.14 -20.78 5.81
CA ALA A 45 -16.04 -21.42 5.10
C ALA A 45 -14.82 -20.48 5.07
N TYR A 46 -15.01 -19.20 4.77
CA TYR A 46 -13.91 -18.24 4.77
C TYR A 46 -13.23 -18.11 6.15
N ARG A 47 -14.00 -18.03 7.24
CA ARG A 47 -13.47 -18.00 8.62
C ARG A 47 -12.64 -19.22 8.94
N GLU A 48 -13.20 -20.42 8.64
CA GLU A 48 -12.53 -21.69 8.86
C GLU A 48 -11.23 -21.80 8.07
N HIS A 49 -11.27 -21.47 6.78
CA HIS A 49 -10.11 -21.54 5.92
C HIS A 49 -9.04 -20.51 6.29
N LEU A 50 -9.40 -19.28 6.66
CA LEU A 50 -8.45 -18.30 7.16
C LEU A 50 -7.81 -18.72 8.48
N SER A 51 -8.64 -19.19 9.43
CA SER A 51 -8.15 -19.72 10.72
C SER A 51 -7.10 -20.82 10.49
N LYS A 52 -7.37 -21.73 9.56
CA LYS A 52 -6.44 -22.81 9.22
C LYS A 52 -5.20 -22.31 8.48
N ALA A 53 -5.34 -21.38 7.53
CA ALA A 53 -4.24 -20.79 6.78
C ALA A 53 -3.21 -20.10 7.67
N VAL A 54 -3.66 -19.42 8.73
CA VAL A 54 -2.81 -18.75 9.71
C VAL A 54 -1.91 -19.72 10.47
N GLN A 55 -2.32 -20.97 10.64
CA GLN A 55 -1.55 -21.99 11.37
C GLN A 55 -0.29 -22.45 10.63
N PHE A 56 -0.19 -22.24 9.33
CA PHE A 56 1.03 -22.50 8.56
C PHE A 56 2.02 -21.36 8.75
N LYS A 57 3.19 -21.68 9.31
CA LYS A 57 4.25 -20.70 9.61
C LYS A 57 5.09 -20.41 8.37
N THR A 58 4.49 -19.89 7.33
CA THR A 58 5.15 -19.50 6.08
C THR A 58 5.97 -18.23 6.27
N ILE A 59 6.96 -18.27 7.16
CA ILE A 59 7.81 -17.11 7.49
C ILE A 59 8.93 -16.99 6.48
N SER A 60 9.01 -15.85 5.80
CA SER A 60 10.12 -15.53 4.92
C SER A 60 11.27 -14.83 5.65
N TYR A 61 12.49 -15.05 5.18
CA TYR A 61 13.70 -14.43 5.70
C TYR A 61 14.59 -13.99 4.53
N ARG A 62 15.35 -12.93 4.74
CA ARG A 62 16.36 -12.47 3.76
C ARG A 62 17.40 -13.57 3.43
N ASP A 63 17.74 -14.38 4.42
CA ASP A 63 18.54 -15.58 4.26
C ASP A 63 17.62 -16.76 3.98
N SER A 64 17.57 -17.19 2.74
CA SER A 64 16.68 -18.27 2.27
C SER A 64 16.96 -19.61 2.94
N ASP A 65 18.16 -19.84 3.49
CA ASP A 65 18.51 -21.05 4.22
C ASP A 65 17.78 -21.15 5.58
N ARG A 66 17.21 -20.05 6.05
CA ARG A 66 16.40 -20.00 7.27
C ARG A 66 14.91 -20.26 7.02
N VAL A 67 14.47 -20.25 5.77
CA VAL A 67 13.06 -20.43 5.43
C VAL A 67 12.68 -21.90 5.53
N ASP A 68 11.62 -22.20 6.27
CA ASP A 68 11.05 -23.56 6.30
C ASP A 68 10.12 -23.77 5.09
N TRP A 69 10.71 -24.19 3.98
CA TRP A 69 9.97 -24.45 2.74
C TRP A 69 8.93 -25.56 2.89
N ALA A 70 9.10 -26.47 3.88
CA ALA A 70 8.08 -27.48 4.13
C ALA A 70 6.78 -26.91 4.67
N GLU A 71 6.78 -25.76 5.34
CA GLU A 71 5.55 -25.08 5.73
C GLU A 71 4.79 -24.51 4.51
N PHE A 72 5.51 -24.02 3.50
CA PHE A 72 4.89 -23.60 2.23
C PHE A 72 4.30 -24.82 1.49
N GLU A 73 5.00 -25.92 1.44
CA GLU A 73 4.48 -27.17 0.81
C GLU A 73 3.21 -27.66 1.51
N LYS A 74 3.17 -27.66 2.86
CA LYS A 74 1.97 -28.00 3.63
C LYS A 74 0.83 -27.01 3.34
N PHE A 75 1.12 -25.72 3.22
CA PHE A 75 0.14 -24.72 2.88
C PHE A 75 -0.43 -24.95 1.48
N HIS A 76 0.41 -25.29 0.49
CA HIS A 76 -0.04 -25.63 -0.86
C HIS A 76 -0.92 -26.87 -0.89
N GLN A 77 -0.58 -27.91 -0.10
CA GLN A 77 -1.42 -29.11 0.05
C GLN A 77 -2.77 -28.76 0.67
N TYR A 78 -2.76 -27.93 1.70
CA TYR A 78 -4.00 -27.44 2.31
C TYR A 78 -4.88 -26.67 1.32
N LEU A 79 -4.32 -25.77 0.50
CA LEU A 79 -5.08 -25.08 -0.53
C LEU A 79 -5.72 -26.05 -1.53
N ASP A 80 -5.00 -27.11 -1.90
CA ASP A 80 -5.53 -28.15 -2.80
C ASP A 80 -6.64 -29.00 -2.16
N GLU A 81 -6.65 -29.13 -0.83
CA GLU A 81 -7.71 -29.85 -0.08
C GLU A 81 -8.92 -28.96 0.16
N ALA A 82 -8.70 -27.69 0.49
CA ALA A 82 -9.75 -26.72 0.80
C ALA A 82 -10.54 -26.29 -0.45
N TYR A 83 -9.88 -26.25 -1.63
CA TYR A 83 -10.45 -25.73 -2.87
C TYR A 83 -10.42 -26.77 -4.00
N PRO A 84 -11.26 -27.83 -3.92
CA PRO A 84 -11.25 -28.93 -4.89
C PRO A 84 -11.66 -28.51 -6.30
N LEU A 85 -12.58 -27.55 -6.49
CA LEU A 85 -12.97 -27.08 -7.81
C LEU A 85 -11.86 -26.24 -8.46
N ILE A 86 -11.14 -25.44 -7.70
CA ILE A 86 -9.95 -24.73 -8.19
C ILE A 86 -8.91 -25.75 -8.64
N LYS A 87 -8.61 -26.77 -7.83
CA LYS A 87 -7.67 -27.84 -8.16
C LYS A 87 -8.05 -28.59 -9.45
N GLU A 88 -9.34 -28.80 -9.67
CA GLU A 88 -9.85 -29.53 -10.85
C GLU A 88 -9.88 -28.67 -12.12
N ASN A 89 -10.18 -27.38 -12.01
CA ASN A 89 -10.50 -26.52 -13.15
C ASN A 89 -9.42 -25.51 -13.53
N LEU A 90 -8.46 -25.20 -12.65
CA LEU A 90 -7.36 -24.29 -12.92
C LEU A 90 -6.04 -25.04 -13.08
N ALA A 91 -5.21 -24.60 -14.02
CA ALA A 91 -3.84 -25.11 -14.11
C ALA A 91 -3.00 -24.50 -13.00
N LYS A 92 -2.47 -25.35 -12.11
CA LYS A 92 -1.56 -24.94 -11.02
C LYS A 92 -0.12 -25.17 -11.43
N GLU A 93 0.74 -24.20 -11.18
CA GLU A 93 2.19 -24.28 -11.40
C GLU A 93 2.91 -23.70 -10.17
N ILE A 94 4.02 -24.32 -9.81
CA ILE A 94 4.93 -23.82 -8.77
C ILE A 94 6.15 -23.23 -9.46
N VAL A 95 6.37 -21.91 -9.27
CA VAL A 95 7.61 -21.24 -9.68
C VAL A 95 8.52 -21.26 -8.47
N PRO A 96 9.70 -21.90 -8.55
CA PRO A 96 10.58 -22.07 -7.38
C PRO A 96 10.96 -20.74 -6.70
N PRO A 97 11.12 -20.73 -5.34
CA PRO A 97 11.03 -21.93 -4.49
C PRO A 97 9.59 -22.37 -4.12
N ALA A 98 8.63 -21.42 -3.96
CA ALA A 98 7.28 -21.73 -3.52
C ALA A 98 6.19 -20.81 -4.09
N ASN A 99 6.50 -20.04 -5.12
CA ASN A 99 5.52 -19.16 -5.74
C ASN A 99 4.46 -19.94 -6.51
N LEU A 100 3.20 -19.49 -6.47
CA LEU A 100 2.08 -20.17 -7.10
C LEU A 100 1.52 -19.36 -8.27
N ILE A 101 1.30 -20.04 -9.39
CA ILE A 101 0.45 -19.58 -10.49
C ILE A 101 -0.76 -20.51 -10.56
N TYR A 102 -1.98 -19.95 -10.44
CA TYR A 102 -3.20 -20.61 -10.86
C TYR A 102 -3.71 -19.88 -12.10
N HIS A 103 -3.93 -20.64 -13.16
CA HIS A 103 -4.43 -20.14 -14.44
C HIS A 103 -5.83 -20.67 -14.71
N TRP A 104 -6.82 -19.80 -14.63
CA TRP A 104 -8.19 -20.07 -15.03
C TRP A 104 -8.40 -19.64 -16.48
N LYS A 105 -8.50 -20.60 -17.37
CA LYS A 105 -8.65 -20.37 -18.80
C LYS A 105 -9.99 -19.71 -19.11
N GLY A 106 -9.94 -18.58 -19.81
CA GLY A 106 -11.10 -17.88 -20.35
C GLY A 106 -11.61 -18.49 -21.66
N THR A 107 -12.73 -17.96 -22.12
CA THR A 107 -13.36 -18.40 -23.39
C THR A 107 -12.86 -17.62 -24.61
N ARG A 108 -12.06 -16.57 -24.42
CA ARG A 108 -11.55 -15.66 -25.45
C ARG A 108 -10.03 -15.52 -25.35
N ASP A 109 -9.33 -15.98 -26.37
CA ASP A 109 -7.87 -15.91 -26.47
C ASP A 109 -7.33 -14.54 -26.94
N ASP A 110 -8.22 -13.70 -27.47
CA ASP A 110 -7.87 -12.36 -27.98
C ASP A 110 -7.91 -11.25 -26.94
N LEU A 111 -8.34 -11.56 -25.70
CA LEU A 111 -8.41 -10.62 -24.60
C LEU A 111 -7.20 -10.78 -23.67
N GLU A 112 -6.58 -9.66 -23.30
CA GLU A 112 -5.53 -9.66 -22.27
C GLU A 112 -6.10 -10.14 -20.93
N PRO A 113 -5.42 -11.05 -20.21
CA PRO A 113 -5.87 -11.60 -18.94
C PRO A 113 -5.84 -10.58 -17.80
N ILE A 114 -6.58 -10.87 -16.73
CA ILE A 114 -6.49 -10.16 -15.45
C ILE A 114 -5.69 -10.97 -14.44
N ALA A 115 -5.06 -10.32 -13.47
CA ALA A 115 -4.38 -10.98 -12.37
C ALA A 115 -4.82 -10.46 -11.00
N LEU A 116 -4.97 -11.40 -10.06
CA LEU A 116 -5.16 -11.13 -8.64
C LEU A 116 -3.92 -11.64 -7.91
N LEU A 117 -3.27 -10.73 -7.19
CA LEU A 117 -2.04 -11.03 -6.46
C LEU A 117 -2.35 -11.25 -4.98
N ALA A 118 -1.50 -12.02 -4.35
CA ALA A 118 -1.34 -12.10 -2.91
C ALA A 118 0.04 -12.65 -2.58
N HIS A 119 0.49 -12.48 -1.33
CA HIS A 119 1.65 -13.20 -0.84
C HIS A 119 1.26 -14.24 0.22
N GLN A 120 2.05 -15.30 0.27
CA GLN A 120 1.84 -16.45 1.15
C GLN A 120 2.60 -16.29 2.46
N ASP A 121 3.69 -15.55 2.40
CA ASP A 121 4.59 -15.38 3.52
C ASP A 121 4.06 -14.38 4.55
N VAL A 122 4.68 -14.40 5.71
CA VAL A 122 4.39 -13.50 6.82
C VAL A 122 5.69 -13.12 7.52
N VAL A 123 5.72 -11.96 8.17
CA VAL A 123 6.84 -11.58 9.04
C VAL A 123 6.90 -12.47 10.28
N PRO A 124 8.10 -12.71 10.84
CA PRO A 124 8.23 -13.43 12.10
C PRO A 124 7.60 -12.66 13.27
N VAL A 125 7.26 -13.38 14.33
CA VAL A 125 6.98 -12.76 15.63
C VAL A 125 8.28 -12.16 16.16
N SER A 126 8.23 -10.92 16.63
CA SER A 126 9.41 -10.26 17.20
C SER A 126 9.86 -10.98 18.45
N GLU A 127 11.15 -11.30 18.56
CA GLU A 127 11.72 -11.99 19.70
C GLU A 127 11.45 -11.21 21.01
N GLY A 128 10.94 -11.92 22.01
CA GLY A 128 10.57 -11.36 23.32
C GLY A 128 9.20 -10.70 23.40
N THR A 129 8.38 -10.79 22.35
CA THR A 129 6.98 -10.30 22.33
C THR A 129 5.95 -11.41 22.27
N GLU A 130 6.36 -12.67 22.41
CA GLU A 130 5.49 -13.85 22.30
C GLU A 130 4.39 -13.83 23.36
N GLU A 131 4.72 -13.38 24.58
CA GLU A 131 3.76 -13.26 25.69
C GLU A 131 2.85 -12.02 25.60
N ASP A 132 3.13 -11.08 24.68
CA ASP A 132 2.29 -9.90 24.44
C ASP A 132 1.05 -10.22 23.57
N TRP A 133 0.99 -11.41 22.98
CA TRP A 133 -0.13 -11.86 22.20
C TRP A 133 -1.24 -12.42 23.09
N GLU A 134 -2.48 -11.93 22.91
CA GLU A 134 -3.66 -12.44 23.62
C GLU A 134 -3.97 -13.89 23.25
N HIS A 135 -3.69 -14.27 22.00
CA HIS A 135 -3.76 -15.64 21.48
C HIS A 135 -2.47 -15.91 20.72
N ASP A 136 -1.97 -17.16 20.74
CA ASP A 136 -0.75 -17.52 19.99
C ASP A 136 -0.83 -17.04 18.54
N ALA A 137 0.25 -16.41 18.07
CA ALA A 137 0.32 -15.74 16.78
C ALA A 137 -0.03 -16.65 15.59
N PHE A 138 0.11 -17.95 15.74
CA PHE A 138 -0.17 -18.96 14.72
C PHE A 138 -1.30 -19.91 15.10
N SER A 139 -2.12 -19.56 16.11
CA SER A 139 -3.26 -20.39 16.50
C SER A 139 -4.42 -20.35 15.51
N GLY A 140 -4.57 -19.25 14.78
CA GLY A 140 -5.77 -19.03 13.97
C GLY A 140 -7.05 -18.97 14.83
N TYR A 141 -6.95 -18.50 16.07
CA TYR A 141 -8.09 -18.48 16.99
C TYR A 141 -9.23 -17.63 16.44
N ASP A 142 -10.43 -18.19 16.46
CA ASP A 142 -11.68 -17.54 16.04
C ASP A 142 -12.60 -17.38 17.24
N ASP A 143 -12.84 -16.14 17.70
CA ASP A 143 -13.73 -15.83 18.82
C ASP A 143 -15.17 -15.50 18.37
N GLY A 144 -15.45 -15.54 17.08
CA GLY A 144 -16.72 -15.20 16.47
C GLY A 144 -16.84 -13.74 16.04
N GLU A 145 -16.02 -12.83 16.57
CA GLU A 145 -15.91 -11.43 16.17
C GLU A 145 -14.67 -11.19 15.32
N PHE A 146 -13.57 -11.86 15.66
CA PHE A 146 -12.29 -11.77 14.95
C PHE A 146 -11.69 -13.15 14.70
N VAL A 147 -10.95 -13.27 13.62
CA VAL A 147 -9.94 -14.33 13.41
C VAL A 147 -8.59 -13.75 13.76
N TRP A 148 -7.90 -14.35 14.74
CA TRP A 148 -6.65 -13.86 15.30
C TRP A 148 -5.45 -14.60 14.74
N GLY A 149 -4.38 -13.85 14.50
CA GLY A 149 -3.05 -14.41 14.22
C GLY A 149 -2.30 -13.64 13.15
N ARG A 150 -1.00 -13.94 13.04
CA ARG A 150 -0.09 -13.37 12.07
C ARG A 150 -0.52 -13.74 10.65
N GLY A 151 -0.66 -12.74 9.78
CA GLY A 151 -1.13 -12.90 8.41
C GLY A 151 -2.65 -12.79 8.24
N THR A 152 -3.41 -12.51 9.32
CA THR A 152 -4.86 -12.29 9.21
C THR A 152 -5.21 -10.96 8.54
N ILE A 153 -4.32 -9.96 8.57
CA ILE A 153 -4.46 -8.71 7.81
C ILE A 153 -3.48 -8.70 6.65
N ASP A 154 -2.25 -9.16 6.88
CA ASP A 154 -1.13 -9.07 5.95
C ASP A 154 -0.56 -10.47 5.65
N MET A 155 -0.96 -11.15 4.52
CA MET A 155 -2.20 -10.88 3.78
C MET A 155 -2.93 -12.19 3.43
N LYS A 156 -2.84 -13.21 4.30
CA LYS A 156 -3.52 -14.50 4.06
C LYS A 156 -5.04 -14.35 3.92
N ASN A 157 -5.64 -13.35 4.58
CA ASN A 157 -7.05 -13.02 4.39
C ASN A 157 -7.39 -12.72 2.92
N HIS A 158 -6.57 -11.92 2.24
CA HIS A 158 -6.79 -11.58 0.84
C HIS A 158 -6.64 -12.82 -0.05
N LEU A 159 -5.59 -13.61 0.16
CA LEU A 159 -5.36 -14.87 -0.54
C LEU A 159 -6.58 -15.79 -0.41
N ILE A 160 -7.04 -16.02 0.82
CA ILE A 160 -8.19 -16.90 1.10
C ILE A 160 -9.48 -16.31 0.51
N ALA A 161 -9.71 -14.98 0.61
CA ALA A 161 -10.89 -14.34 0.01
C ALA A 161 -10.94 -14.51 -1.51
N VAL A 162 -9.79 -14.43 -2.19
CA VAL A 162 -9.67 -14.68 -3.63
C VAL A 162 -9.99 -16.15 -3.94
N MET A 163 -9.40 -17.08 -3.19
CA MET A 163 -9.64 -18.52 -3.39
C MET A 163 -11.11 -18.88 -3.16
N GLU A 164 -11.73 -18.43 -2.06
CA GLU A 164 -13.16 -18.60 -1.77
C GLU A 164 -14.04 -18.08 -2.92
N SER A 165 -13.72 -16.89 -3.42
CA SER A 165 -14.50 -16.26 -4.48
C SER A 165 -14.42 -17.03 -5.79
N VAL A 166 -13.25 -17.54 -6.13
CA VAL A 166 -13.04 -18.37 -7.34
C VAL A 166 -13.74 -19.74 -7.19
N GLU A 167 -13.59 -20.40 -6.05
CA GLU A 167 -14.25 -21.68 -5.76
C GLU A 167 -15.79 -21.52 -5.85
N ALA A 168 -16.34 -20.45 -5.28
CA ALA A 168 -17.77 -20.16 -5.36
C ALA A 168 -18.23 -19.87 -6.81
N LEU A 169 -17.43 -19.13 -7.59
CA LEU A 169 -17.74 -18.86 -9.00
C LEU A 169 -17.71 -20.13 -9.85
N LEU A 170 -16.77 -21.04 -9.59
CA LEU A 170 -16.72 -22.35 -10.24
C LEU A 170 -17.93 -23.19 -9.88
N LYS A 171 -18.34 -23.22 -8.62
CA LYS A 171 -19.55 -23.87 -8.14
C LYS A 171 -20.81 -23.33 -8.81
N ASP A 172 -20.86 -22.02 -9.07
CA ASP A 172 -21.94 -21.35 -9.80
C ASP A 172 -21.90 -21.63 -11.31
N GLY A 173 -20.88 -22.35 -11.82
CA GLY A 173 -20.68 -22.66 -13.24
C GLY A 173 -20.22 -21.45 -14.06
N PHE A 174 -19.69 -20.43 -13.42
CA PHE A 174 -19.17 -19.24 -14.12
C PHE A 174 -17.95 -19.58 -14.96
N LYS A 175 -17.87 -18.99 -16.14
CA LYS A 175 -16.73 -19.08 -17.06
C LYS A 175 -16.30 -17.67 -17.43
N PRO A 176 -15.04 -17.27 -17.13
CA PRO A 176 -14.54 -15.96 -17.50
C PRO A 176 -14.37 -15.86 -19.04
N GLU A 177 -14.48 -14.66 -19.60
CA GLU A 177 -14.13 -14.42 -20.99
C GLU A 177 -12.61 -14.30 -21.16
N ARG A 178 -11.96 -13.47 -20.32
CA ARG A 178 -10.50 -13.33 -20.23
C ARG A 178 -9.92 -14.43 -19.35
N ASP A 179 -8.71 -14.84 -19.61
CA ASP A 179 -7.95 -15.64 -18.65
C ASP A 179 -7.82 -14.88 -17.33
N VAL A 180 -7.88 -15.63 -16.23
CA VAL A 180 -7.68 -15.09 -14.86
C VAL A 180 -6.47 -15.78 -14.25
N TYR A 181 -5.51 -15.00 -13.82
CA TYR A 181 -4.34 -15.50 -13.09
C TYR A 181 -4.48 -15.17 -11.61
N LEU A 182 -4.27 -16.18 -10.74
CA LEU A 182 -4.02 -15.97 -9.32
C LEU A 182 -2.52 -16.19 -9.12
N LEU A 183 -1.83 -15.18 -8.62
CA LEU A 183 -0.38 -15.13 -8.54
C LEU A 183 0.03 -14.89 -7.09
N PHE A 184 0.55 -15.92 -6.42
CA PHE A 184 0.86 -15.85 -4.99
C PHE A 184 2.36 -15.94 -4.75
N GLY A 185 2.97 -14.82 -4.34
CA GLY A 185 4.37 -14.70 -3.99
C GLY A 185 4.72 -15.41 -2.68
N ASP A 186 5.99 -15.74 -2.49
CA ASP A 186 6.49 -16.47 -1.33
C ASP A 186 7.39 -15.64 -0.39
N ASN A 187 7.68 -14.38 -0.71
CA ASN A 187 8.63 -13.57 0.05
C ASN A 187 8.46 -12.04 -0.13
N GLU A 188 7.23 -11.55 -0.14
CA GLU A 188 6.93 -10.11 -0.21
C GLU A 188 7.53 -9.35 0.98
N GLU A 189 7.42 -9.92 2.18
CA GLU A 189 7.81 -9.35 3.46
C GLU A 189 9.34 -9.17 3.62
N VAL A 190 10.09 -9.69 2.67
CA VAL A 190 11.55 -9.56 2.67
C VAL A 190 11.97 -8.37 1.83
N VAL A 191 12.17 -7.23 2.48
CA VAL A 191 12.75 -6.04 1.84
C VAL A 191 14.20 -6.35 1.44
N ALA A 192 14.38 -7.03 0.35
CA ALA A 192 15.70 -7.36 -0.17
C ALA A 192 15.67 -7.38 -1.69
N ASN A 193 16.65 -6.75 -2.28
CA ASN A 193 17.05 -6.85 -3.68
C ASN A 193 15.93 -6.86 -4.73
N ASP A 194 16.24 -6.47 -5.92
CA ASP A 194 15.39 -6.30 -7.10
C ASP A 194 14.67 -7.59 -7.59
N LYS A 195 14.75 -8.72 -6.85
CA LYS A 195 14.21 -10.02 -7.24
C LYS A 195 13.58 -10.72 -6.04
N ASN A 196 12.27 -10.62 -5.95
CA ASN A 196 11.46 -11.43 -5.05
C ASN A 196 10.61 -12.42 -5.87
N GLY A 197 9.82 -13.27 -5.20
CA GLY A 197 8.97 -14.26 -5.88
C GLY A 197 8.00 -13.65 -6.89
N ALA A 198 7.45 -12.47 -6.61
CA ALA A 198 6.59 -11.76 -7.57
C ALA A 198 7.34 -11.32 -8.84
N HIS A 199 8.63 -10.99 -8.74
CA HIS A 199 9.46 -10.76 -9.92
C HIS A 199 9.58 -12.03 -10.78
N ASP A 200 9.77 -13.19 -10.16
CA ASP A 200 9.91 -14.45 -10.88
C ASP A 200 8.58 -14.88 -11.51
N LEU A 201 7.45 -14.65 -10.82
CA LEU A 201 6.11 -14.83 -11.38
C LEU A 201 5.89 -13.93 -12.60
N MET A 202 6.19 -12.64 -12.49
CA MET A 202 6.09 -11.67 -13.59
C MET A 202 6.98 -12.08 -14.76
N GLN A 203 8.24 -12.44 -14.48
CA GLN A 203 9.18 -12.85 -15.53
C GLN A 203 8.69 -14.10 -16.26
N THR A 204 8.13 -15.07 -15.54
CA THR A 204 7.51 -16.27 -16.11
C THR A 204 6.38 -15.92 -17.09
N LEU A 205 5.48 -15.00 -16.72
CA LEU A 205 4.41 -14.53 -17.62
C LEU A 205 4.99 -13.77 -18.83
N LYS A 206 5.97 -12.91 -18.60
CA LYS A 206 6.63 -12.12 -19.63
C LYS A 206 7.34 -12.99 -20.67
N ASP A 207 8.04 -14.05 -20.24
CA ASP A 207 8.73 -14.98 -21.11
C ASP A 207 7.75 -15.81 -21.98
N ARG A 208 6.50 -15.94 -21.52
CA ARG A 208 5.38 -16.52 -22.29
C ARG A 208 4.71 -15.50 -23.22
N GLY A 209 5.16 -14.26 -23.24
CA GLY A 209 4.57 -13.18 -24.05
C GLY A 209 3.23 -12.66 -23.51
N ILE A 210 2.92 -12.92 -22.26
CA ILE A 210 1.65 -12.53 -21.65
C ILE A 210 1.75 -11.08 -21.17
N ARG A 211 0.80 -10.25 -21.61
CA ARG A 211 0.50 -8.94 -21.05
C ARG A 211 -0.81 -9.03 -20.27
N LEU A 212 -0.92 -8.23 -19.21
CA LEU A 212 -2.10 -8.20 -18.35
C LEU A 212 -2.93 -6.93 -18.62
N ASP A 213 -4.25 -7.09 -18.75
CA ASP A 213 -5.20 -5.98 -18.79
C ASP A 213 -5.18 -5.20 -17.46
N SER A 214 -5.18 -5.94 -16.36
CA SER A 214 -5.12 -5.34 -15.03
C SER A 214 -4.59 -6.28 -13.97
N VAL A 215 -4.06 -5.66 -12.91
CA VAL A 215 -3.57 -6.31 -11.69
C VAL A 215 -4.27 -5.69 -10.49
N ILE A 216 -4.75 -6.54 -9.58
CA ILE A 216 -5.17 -6.15 -8.22
C ILE A 216 -4.26 -6.83 -7.21
N ASP A 217 -3.83 -6.06 -6.20
CA ASP A 217 -2.98 -6.50 -5.10
C ASP A 217 -3.44 -5.84 -3.80
N GLU A 218 -2.80 -6.14 -2.70
CA GLU A 218 -3.01 -5.50 -1.41
C GLU A 218 -2.64 -4.00 -1.37
N GLY A 219 -2.65 -3.42 -0.18
CA GLY A 219 -2.13 -2.07 0.12
C GLY A 219 -3.18 -0.97 0.12
N GLY A 220 -4.45 -1.28 -0.12
CA GLY A 220 -5.59 -0.41 0.09
C GLY A 220 -6.54 -0.99 1.15
N ALA A 221 -7.44 -0.15 1.68
CA ALA A 221 -8.40 -0.57 2.70
C ALA A 221 -9.66 0.29 2.67
N ILE A 222 -10.69 -0.20 3.36
CA ILE A 222 -11.91 0.56 3.66
C ILE A 222 -11.78 1.09 5.09
N ILE A 223 -11.57 2.40 5.24
CA ILE A 223 -11.32 3.04 6.52
C ILE A 223 -12.57 3.80 6.97
N PRO A 224 -13.14 3.52 8.15
CA PRO A 224 -14.21 4.34 8.70
C PRO A 224 -13.77 5.79 8.87
N LEU A 225 -14.56 6.72 8.35
CA LEU A 225 -14.26 8.14 8.37
C LEU A 225 -15.43 8.91 8.97
N ASN A 226 -15.35 9.12 10.26
CA ASN A 226 -16.34 9.89 11.01
C ASN A 226 -15.65 11.03 11.77
N VAL A 227 -15.86 12.26 11.29
CA VAL A 227 -15.34 13.47 11.92
C VAL A 227 -16.54 14.37 12.23
N PRO A 228 -17.02 14.40 13.47
CA PRO A 228 -18.24 15.13 13.85
C PRO A 228 -18.26 16.58 13.33
N GLY A 229 -19.34 16.97 12.67
CA GLY A 229 -19.49 18.30 12.07
C GLY A 229 -18.73 18.54 10.76
N VAL A 230 -17.87 17.62 10.34
CA VAL A 230 -17.10 17.69 9.09
C VAL A 230 -17.57 16.63 8.11
N LEU A 231 -17.49 15.38 8.51
CA LEU A 231 -17.89 14.18 7.75
C LEU A 231 -18.58 13.23 8.71
N ASN A 232 -19.80 12.79 8.37
CA ASN A 232 -20.55 11.89 9.24
C ASN A 232 -20.81 10.57 8.50
N ASP A 233 -20.49 9.47 9.19
CA ASP A 233 -20.80 8.09 8.80
C ASP A 233 -20.38 7.78 7.33
N LYS A 234 -19.14 8.10 7.00
CA LYS A 234 -18.53 7.80 5.71
C LYS A 234 -17.45 6.74 5.85
N TYR A 235 -17.14 6.10 4.73
CA TYR A 235 -16.03 5.19 4.58
C TYR A 235 -15.11 5.70 3.47
N LEU A 236 -13.82 5.78 3.74
CA LEU A 236 -12.81 6.05 2.71
C LEU A 236 -12.35 4.74 2.11
N VAL A 237 -12.66 4.52 0.86
CA VAL A 237 -12.15 3.42 0.04
C VAL A 237 -10.93 3.94 -0.69
N GLY A 238 -9.76 3.66 -0.12
CA GLY A 238 -8.48 4.03 -0.70
C GLY A 238 -8.05 3.02 -1.75
N VAL A 239 -7.99 3.43 -3.02
CA VAL A 239 -7.43 2.62 -4.10
C VAL A 239 -6.02 3.09 -4.41
N GLY A 240 -5.02 2.31 -4.07
CA GLY A 240 -3.62 2.62 -4.35
C GLY A 240 -3.33 2.58 -5.84
N VAL A 241 -2.96 3.71 -6.40
CA VAL A 241 -2.65 3.85 -7.84
C VAL A 241 -1.15 3.96 -8.12
N ALA A 242 -0.36 4.06 -7.09
CA ALA A 242 1.09 4.01 -7.11
C ALA A 242 1.62 3.72 -5.71
N GLU A 243 2.88 3.32 -5.60
CA GLU A 243 3.60 3.17 -4.35
C GLU A 243 4.89 3.98 -4.33
N LYS A 244 5.33 4.34 -3.13
CA LYS A 244 6.59 5.05 -2.93
C LYS A 244 7.78 4.12 -3.16
N GLY A 245 8.86 4.72 -3.69
CA GLY A 245 10.14 4.03 -3.73
C GLY A 245 10.76 3.89 -2.35
N TYR A 246 11.71 2.98 -2.26
CA TYR A 246 12.52 2.71 -1.07
C TYR A 246 13.99 2.86 -1.39
N SER A 247 14.77 3.57 -0.58
CA SER A 247 16.22 3.61 -0.77
C SER A 247 16.94 3.78 0.56
N ASP A 248 18.00 2.99 0.74
CA ASP A 248 18.97 3.13 1.80
C ASP A 248 20.28 3.68 1.24
N ILE A 249 20.68 4.84 1.72
CA ILE A 249 21.91 5.51 1.27
C ILE A 249 22.81 5.72 2.47
N GLU A 250 24.00 5.15 2.42
CA GLU A 250 25.03 5.37 3.44
C GLU A 250 25.83 6.63 3.11
N ILE A 251 26.01 7.47 4.11
CA ILE A 251 26.97 8.59 4.08
C ILE A 251 28.16 8.26 4.96
N VAL A 252 29.37 8.50 4.44
CA VAL A 252 30.61 8.12 5.14
C VAL A 252 31.55 9.30 5.24
N ILE A 253 32.11 9.51 6.40
CA ILE A 253 33.20 10.45 6.68
C ILE A 253 34.44 9.65 7.04
N ASN A 254 35.47 9.74 6.23
CA ASN A 254 36.78 9.14 6.47
C ASN A 254 37.72 10.16 7.16
N ALA A 255 38.56 9.69 8.07
CA ALA A 255 39.54 10.49 8.79
C ALA A 255 40.77 9.66 9.15
N LYS A 256 41.80 10.30 9.70
CA LYS A 256 43.02 9.58 10.12
C LYS A 256 42.84 8.74 11.38
N GLY A 257 41.79 9.04 12.18
CA GLY A 257 41.63 8.43 13.49
C GLY A 257 42.69 8.94 14.51
N GLY A 258 42.81 8.27 15.64
CA GLY A 258 43.82 8.59 16.66
C GLY A 258 43.34 8.46 18.10
N HIS A 259 44.18 8.92 19.02
CA HIS A 259 43.86 8.91 20.45
C HIS A 259 42.94 10.11 20.80
N SER A 260 41.93 9.87 21.60
CA SER A 260 40.94 10.88 21.99
C SER A 260 41.51 12.10 22.75
N SER A 261 42.71 11.98 23.35
CA SER A 261 43.38 13.09 24.05
C SER A 261 43.96 14.15 23.11
N GLN A 262 44.06 13.89 21.80
CA GLN A 262 44.60 14.80 20.78
C GLN A 262 43.61 14.97 19.63
N PRO A 263 42.39 15.46 19.91
CA PRO A 263 41.34 15.51 18.88
C PRO A 263 41.64 16.62 17.86
N PRO A 264 41.30 16.39 16.57
CA PRO A 264 41.22 17.47 15.60
C PRO A 264 40.09 18.43 15.95
N VAL A 265 40.06 19.62 15.33
CA VAL A 265 38.98 20.60 15.52
C VAL A 265 37.59 19.99 15.27
N HIS A 266 37.50 19.10 14.25
CA HIS A 266 36.27 18.33 13.96
C HIS A 266 36.66 16.87 13.71
N SER A 267 36.18 15.99 14.59
CA SER A 267 36.32 14.53 14.41
C SER A 267 35.42 14.05 13.25
N ALA A 268 35.67 12.84 12.74
CA ALA A 268 34.80 12.21 11.74
C ALA A 268 33.34 12.14 12.23
N LEU A 269 33.15 11.73 13.49
CA LEU A 269 31.81 11.65 14.10
C LEU A 269 31.15 13.05 14.25
N GLY A 270 31.93 14.07 14.61
CA GLY A 270 31.42 15.45 14.67
C GLY A 270 30.99 16.00 13.32
N LYS A 271 31.76 15.69 12.25
CA LYS A 271 31.36 16.02 10.87
C LYS A 271 30.13 15.26 10.41
N LEU A 272 30.03 13.96 10.75
CA LEU A 272 28.88 13.12 10.46
C LEU A 272 27.62 13.64 11.14
N ALA A 273 27.68 13.96 12.42
CA ALA A 273 26.54 14.54 13.17
C ALA A 273 26.04 15.82 12.54
N LYS A 274 26.95 16.66 12.04
CA LYS A 274 26.58 17.88 11.30
C LYS A 274 25.92 17.57 9.97
N ALA A 275 26.43 16.58 9.22
CA ALA A 275 25.84 16.12 7.96
C ALA A 275 24.41 15.59 8.19
N ILE A 276 24.20 14.75 9.20
CA ILE A 276 22.88 14.27 9.62
C ILE A 276 21.92 15.42 9.88
N SER A 277 22.33 16.38 10.74
CA SER A 277 21.50 17.55 11.06
C SER A 277 21.18 18.41 9.83
N ASP A 278 22.13 18.54 8.90
CA ASP A 278 21.91 19.29 7.66
C ASP A 278 20.92 18.56 6.72
N ILE A 279 20.98 17.23 6.62
CA ILE A 279 20.04 16.43 5.85
C ILE A 279 18.62 16.51 6.45
N GLU A 280 18.48 16.32 7.77
CA GLU A 280 17.17 16.39 8.43
C GLU A 280 16.50 17.75 8.32
N LYS A 281 17.26 18.84 8.35
CA LYS A 281 16.76 20.21 8.20
C LYS A 281 16.33 20.55 6.78
N ASN A 282 16.94 19.92 5.79
CA ASN A 282 16.69 20.20 4.38
C ASN A 282 15.84 19.08 3.76
N GLN A 283 14.58 19.02 4.14
CA GLN A 283 13.63 18.07 3.61
C GLN A 283 13.30 18.32 2.14
N PHE A 284 12.92 17.29 1.40
CA PHE A 284 12.43 17.42 0.03
C PHE A 284 11.24 18.38 -0.05
N LYS A 285 11.10 19.06 -1.17
CA LYS A 285 9.97 19.96 -1.44
C LYS A 285 8.66 19.18 -1.42
N ALA A 286 7.71 19.66 -0.63
CA ALA A 286 6.37 19.11 -0.58
C ALA A 286 5.49 19.68 -1.72
N TYR A 287 4.58 18.84 -2.26
CA TYR A 287 3.61 19.24 -3.27
C TYR A 287 2.42 18.27 -3.29
N PHE A 288 1.25 18.76 -3.71
CA PHE A 288 0.12 17.89 -4.02
C PHE A 288 0.22 17.42 -5.47
N ASN A 289 0.41 16.12 -5.67
CA ASN A 289 0.27 15.48 -6.99
C ASN A 289 -1.22 15.40 -7.39
N GLU A 290 -1.52 14.99 -8.61
CA GLU A 290 -2.90 14.95 -9.11
C GLU A 290 -3.78 13.99 -8.29
N ASN A 291 -3.27 12.82 -7.91
CA ASN A 291 -4.04 11.85 -7.13
C ASN A 291 -4.39 12.38 -5.73
N MET A 292 -3.45 13.07 -5.08
CA MET A 292 -3.72 13.74 -3.80
C MET A 292 -4.76 14.85 -3.94
N LYS A 293 -4.75 15.58 -5.07
CA LYS A 293 -5.79 16.59 -5.36
C LYS A 293 -7.16 15.93 -5.56
N MET A 294 -7.21 14.78 -6.25
CA MET A 294 -8.44 14.01 -6.45
C MET A 294 -8.96 13.45 -5.11
N LEU A 295 -8.10 12.92 -4.25
CA LEU A 295 -8.46 12.47 -2.90
C LEU A 295 -9.11 13.61 -2.10
N LEU A 296 -8.45 14.77 -2.05
CA LEU A 296 -8.94 15.94 -1.32
C LEU A 296 -10.25 16.47 -1.90
N ASP A 297 -10.43 16.47 -3.22
CA ASP A 297 -11.65 16.87 -3.89
C ASP A 297 -12.80 15.88 -3.58
N SER A 298 -12.54 14.58 -3.62
CA SER A 298 -13.52 13.55 -3.31
C SER A 298 -14.04 13.67 -1.89
N ILE A 299 -13.13 13.79 -0.90
CA ILE A 299 -13.50 14.00 0.52
C ILE A 299 -14.22 15.35 0.69
N GLY A 300 -13.72 16.41 0.07
CA GLY A 300 -14.27 17.75 0.19
C GLY A 300 -15.73 17.88 -0.24
N ARG A 301 -16.13 17.12 -1.25
CA ARG A 301 -17.52 17.08 -1.76
C ARG A 301 -18.48 16.42 -0.80
N GLU A 302 -18.01 15.46 -0.01
CA GLU A 302 -18.81 14.72 0.97
C GLU A 302 -18.93 15.43 2.32
N CYS A 303 -18.12 16.48 2.56
CA CYS A 303 -18.16 17.26 3.79
C CYS A 303 -19.53 17.95 4.00
N THR A 304 -19.83 18.27 5.26
CA THR A 304 -21.01 19.10 5.63
C THR A 304 -20.98 20.47 4.94
N TYR A 305 -22.13 21.10 4.75
CA TYR A 305 -22.20 22.38 4.03
C TYR A 305 -21.28 23.47 4.59
N PRO A 306 -21.16 23.68 5.92
CA PRO A 306 -20.23 24.68 6.44
C PRO A 306 -18.77 24.40 6.06
N VAL A 307 -18.37 23.14 6.03
CA VAL A 307 -17.02 22.72 5.64
C VAL A 307 -16.83 22.86 4.13
N ARG A 308 -17.88 22.57 3.32
CA ARG A 308 -17.84 22.78 1.86
C ARG A 308 -17.61 24.23 1.46
N LEU A 309 -17.99 25.21 2.26
CA LEU A 309 -17.63 26.62 2.00
C LEU A 309 -16.12 26.83 1.94
N ILE A 310 -15.36 25.96 2.61
CA ILE A 310 -13.89 25.94 2.60
C ILE A 310 -13.39 25.01 1.49
N THR A 311 -13.86 23.76 1.46
CA THR A 311 -13.33 22.72 0.57
C THR A 311 -13.65 22.95 -0.92
N CYS A 312 -14.73 23.64 -1.27
CA CYS A 312 -14.97 24.04 -2.65
C CYS A 312 -13.93 25.05 -3.19
N ASN A 313 -13.11 25.64 -2.32
CA ASN A 313 -12.01 26.55 -2.67
C ASN A 313 -10.62 25.91 -2.46
N LEU A 314 -10.53 24.58 -2.39
CA LEU A 314 -9.25 23.87 -2.25
C LEU A 314 -8.13 24.38 -3.16
N PRO A 315 -8.37 24.73 -4.45
CA PRO A 315 -7.31 25.28 -5.29
C PRO A 315 -6.66 26.54 -4.72
N LEU A 316 -7.41 27.42 -4.07
CA LEU A 316 -6.92 28.65 -3.45
C LEU A 316 -6.26 28.37 -2.08
N LEU A 317 -6.74 27.36 -1.37
CA LEU A 317 -6.28 27.00 -0.01
C LEU A 317 -5.12 26.01 -0.01
N ARG A 318 -4.76 25.44 -1.17
CA ARG A 318 -3.66 24.45 -1.31
C ARG A 318 -2.36 24.88 -0.63
N PRO A 319 -1.86 26.13 -0.74
CA PRO A 319 -0.63 26.52 -0.06
C PRO A 319 -0.72 26.40 1.46
N LEU A 320 -1.84 26.83 2.05
CA LEU A 320 -2.08 26.73 3.50
C LEU A 320 -2.23 25.27 3.92
N LEU A 321 -3.01 24.51 3.16
CA LEU A 321 -3.23 23.08 3.43
C LEU A 321 -1.92 22.29 3.34
N LEU A 322 -1.05 22.64 2.40
CA LEU A 322 0.28 22.01 2.28
C LEU A 322 1.13 22.23 3.52
N GLU A 323 1.09 23.43 4.13
CA GLU A 323 1.80 23.68 5.40
C GLU A 323 1.23 22.80 6.55
N VAL A 324 -0.09 22.60 6.60
CA VAL A 324 -0.74 21.70 7.57
C VAL A 324 -0.26 20.26 7.36
N PHE A 325 -0.26 19.78 6.12
CA PHE A 325 0.22 18.43 5.80
C PHE A 325 1.69 18.23 6.17
N LYS A 326 2.54 19.22 5.94
CA LYS A 326 3.96 19.19 6.31
C LYS A 326 4.19 19.10 7.82
N ALA A 327 3.28 19.68 8.62
CA ALA A 327 3.39 19.71 10.08
C ALA A 327 2.99 18.38 10.75
N ILE A 328 2.24 17.53 10.06
CA ILE A 328 1.76 16.24 10.57
C ILE A 328 2.60 15.12 9.94
N PRO A 329 3.25 14.22 10.71
CA PRO A 329 4.12 13.19 10.15
C PRO A 329 3.44 12.36 9.05
N PHE A 330 2.22 11.86 9.28
CA PHE A 330 1.44 11.14 8.28
C PHE A 330 1.12 12.00 7.05
N GLY A 331 0.74 13.27 7.24
CA GLY A 331 0.50 14.22 6.15
C GLY A 331 1.75 14.45 5.30
N ALA A 332 2.90 14.62 5.97
CA ALA A 332 4.18 14.84 5.29
C ALA A 332 4.56 13.67 4.36
N CYS A 333 4.25 12.43 4.77
CA CYS A 333 4.49 11.26 3.94
C CYS A 333 3.69 11.28 2.63
N LEU A 334 2.52 11.87 2.62
CA LEU A 334 1.64 11.93 1.43
C LEU A 334 2.07 12.99 0.41
N VAL A 335 2.86 13.98 0.81
CA VAL A 335 3.14 15.17 -0.02
C VAL A 335 4.60 15.39 -0.37
N ARG A 336 5.53 14.54 0.12
CA ARG A 336 6.95 14.65 -0.22
C ARG A 336 7.69 13.31 -0.12
N THR A 337 8.84 13.22 -0.79
CA THR A 337 9.86 12.21 -0.47
C THR A 337 10.31 12.41 0.97
N THR A 338 10.17 11.36 1.80
CA THR A 338 10.57 11.43 3.21
C THR A 338 12.01 10.99 3.39
N THR A 339 12.66 11.57 4.38
CA THR A 339 14.07 11.34 4.74
C THR A 339 14.13 10.98 6.21
N ALA A 340 14.72 9.83 6.54
CA ALA A 340 14.92 9.39 7.91
C ALA A 340 16.34 8.83 8.09
N VAL A 341 17.09 9.37 9.05
CA VAL A 341 18.38 8.76 9.42
C VAL A 341 18.10 7.65 10.43
N THR A 342 18.39 6.41 10.03
CA THR A 342 17.99 5.21 10.78
C THR A 342 19.14 4.54 11.51
N MET A 343 20.37 4.69 11.02
CA MET A 343 21.56 4.09 11.62
C MET A 343 22.71 5.07 11.66
N ALA A 344 23.57 4.98 12.70
CA ALA A 344 24.81 5.73 12.77
C ALA A 344 25.89 4.90 13.48
N GLN A 345 27.09 4.97 12.96
CA GLN A 345 28.25 4.24 13.50
C GLN A 345 29.46 5.16 13.60
N GLY A 346 30.30 4.91 14.63
CA GLY A 346 31.52 5.64 14.87
C GLY A 346 32.62 4.74 15.39
N SER A 347 33.35 5.17 16.42
CA SER A 347 34.40 4.33 17.04
C SER A 347 33.81 3.22 17.89
N PRO A 348 34.44 2.03 17.92
CA PRO A 348 34.05 0.92 18.82
C PRO A 348 34.49 1.16 20.28
N ALA A 349 35.33 2.17 20.56
CA ALA A 349 35.84 2.45 21.89
C ALA A 349 35.87 3.95 22.21
N ALA A 350 35.57 4.32 23.45
CA ALA A 350 35.42 5.72 23.88
C ALA A 350 36.70 6.56 23.78
N ASN A 351 37.88 5.92 23.88
CA ASN A 351 39.19 6.58 23.83
C ASN A 351 39.82 6.60 22.43
N VAL A 352 39.11 6.21 21.39
CA VAL A 352 39.59 6.12 20.00
C VAL A 352 38.79 7.07 19.10
N LEU A 353 39.49 7.90 18.35
CA LEU A 353 38.87 8.68 17.28
C LEU A 353 38.59 7.80 16.06
N PRO A 354 37.39 7.76 15.50
CA PRO A 354 37.08 6.90 14.39
C PRO A 354 37.81 7.28 13.11
N GLN A 355 38.33 6.27 12.40
CA GLN A 355 38.87 6.45 11.04
C GLN A 355 37.74 6.52 10.02
N ARG A 356 36.59 5.93 10.33
CA ARG A 356 35.37 5.93 9.53
C ARG A 356 34.19 6.18 10.46
N ALA A 357 33.35 7.13 10.08
CA ALA A 357 32.06 7.32 10.70
C ALA A 357 30.99 7.29 9.60
N SER A 358 29.91 6.55 9.79
CA SER A 358 28.87 6.40 8.79
C SER A 358 27.46 6.51 9.36
N ALA A 359 26.51 6.90 8.52
CA ALA A 359 25.09 6.87 8.84
C ALA A 359 24.30 6.38 7.63
N THR A 360 23.19 5.66 7.88
CA THR A 360 22.27 5.25 6.85
C THR A 360 21.07 6.20 6.85
N VAL A 361 20.77 6.73 5.67
CA VAL A 361 19.61 7.57 5.40
C VAL A 361 18.61 6.77 4.59
N ASN A 362 17.44 6.49 5.17
CA ASN A 362 16.33 5.84 4.49
C ASN A 362 15.44 6.89 3.81
N PHE A 363 15.08 6.63 2.58
CA PHE A 363 14.16 7.45 1.79
C PHE A 363 12.94 6.64 1.38
N ARG A 364 11.76 7.29 1.47
CA ARG A 364 10.54 6.83 0.78
C ARG A 364 10.25 7.83 -0.32
N ALA A 365 10.69 7.48 -1.53
CA ALA A 365 10.69 8.38 -2.69
C ALA A 365 9.29 8.55 -3.28
N MET A 366 8.92 9.80 -3.62
CA MET A 366 7.71 10.06 -4.41
C MET A 366 7.90 9.58 -5.86
N PRO A 367 6.82 9.15 -6.55
CA PRO A 367 6.89 8.86 -7.98
C PRO A 367 7.53 10.00 -8.77
N GLY A 368 8.49 9.65 -9.64
CA GLY A 368 9.30 10.60 -10.39
C GLY A 368 10.56 11.10 -9.66
N THR A 369 10.80 10.69 -8.41
CA THR A 369 12.09 10.93 -7.73
C THR A 369 13.02 9.75 -8.00
N THR A 370 14.09 9.98 -8.72
CA THR A 370 15.08 8.95 -9.09
C THR A 370 16.11 8.74 -7.98
N LYS A 371 16.81 7.61 -8.04
CA LYS A 371 17.98 7.34 -7.18
C LYS A 371 19.02 8.47 -7.25
N GLN A 372 19.25 9.04 -8.44
CA GLN A 372 20.20 10.14 -8.60
C GLN A 372 19.74 11.40 -7.89
N ASP A 373 18.43 11.71 -7.92
CA ASP A 373 17.85 12.87 -7.19
C ASP A 373 18.08 12.76 -5.68
N LEU A 374 18.01 11.54 -5.12
CA LEU A 374 18.28 11.30 -3.70
C LEU A 374 19.74 11.57 -3.35
N VAL A 375 20.67 11.08 -4.17
CA VAL A 375 22.12 11.31 -4.00
C VAL A 375 22.45 12.80 -4.13
N ASP A 376 21.88 13.49 -5.13
CA ASP A 376 22.12 14.91 -5.37
C ASP A 376 21.52 15.77 -4.26
N HIS A 377 20.38 15.36 -3.72
CA HIS A 377 19.79 16.01 -2.54
C HIS A 377 20.73 15.94 -1.32
N ILE A 378 21.26 14.74 -1.00
CA ILE A 378 22.24 14.58 0.08
C ILE A 378 23.45 15.49 -0.17
N ARG A 379 24.04 15.48 -1.37
CA ARG A 379 25.17 16.33 -1.74
C ARG A 379 24.86 17.82 -1.60
N GLY A 380 23.63 18.21 -1.95
CA GLY A 380 23.15 19.60 -1.78
C GLY A 380 22.99 20.04 -0.33
N CYS A 381 22.63 19.11 0.55
CA CYS A 381 22.42 19.38 1.98
C CYS A 381 23.75 19.50 2.74
N VAL A 382 24.73 18.66 2.41
CA VAL A 382 25.95 18.48 3.21
C VAL A 382 27.05 19.47 2.78
N ARG A 383 27.67 20.11 3.77
CA ARG A 383 28.76 21.09 3.53
C ARG A 383 30.10 20.44 3.19
N TYR A 384 30.33 19.22 3.62
CA TYR A 384 31.60 18.51 3.44
C TYR A 384 31.64 17.85 2.05
N LYS A 385 32.50 18.34 1.18
CA LYS A 385 32.62 17.82 -0.20
C LYS A 385 33.30 16.46 -0.29
N ASP A 386 34.04 16.08 0.76
CA ASP A 386 34.78 14.82 0.91
C ASP A 386 33.92 13.70 1.50
N ILE A 387 32.60 13.91 1.63
CA ILE A 387 31.65 12.87 2.06
C ILE A 387 31.50 11.82 0.94
N GLU A 388 31.66 10.56 1.30
CA GLU A 388 31.35 9.43 0.46
C GLU A 388 29.87 9.09 0.59
N ILE A 389 29.20 8.80 -0.52
CA ILE A 389 27.77 8.46 -0.57
C ILE A 389 27.62 7.16 -1.33
N ASN A 390 27.16 6.12 -0.63
CA ASN A 390 27.00 4.76 -1.12
C ASN A 390 25.51 4.40 -1.14
N VAL A 391 24.98 4.05 -2.28
CA VAL A 391 23.63 3.50 -2.38
C VAL A 391 23.69 2.02 -1.98
N LEU A 392 23.09 1.67 -0.84
CA LEU A 392 23.07 0.30 -0.33
C LEU A 392 21.94 -0.51 -0.96
N ASN A 393 20.77 0.12 -1.10
CA ASN A 393 19.58 -0.45 -1.73
C ASN A 393 18.76 0.69 -2.35
N SER A 394 18.09 0.42 -3.48
CA SER A 394 17.23 1.40 -4.11
C SER A 394 16.20 0.73 -5.00
N LYS A 395 14.93 0.85 -4.64
CA LYS A 395 13.75 0.53 -5.45
C LYS A 395 13.08 1.86 -5.79
N GLU A 396 12.93 2.18 -7.06
CA GLU A 396 12.23 3.40 -7.48
C GLU A 396 10.73 3.31 -7.18
N ALA A 397 10.07 4.46 -7.11
CA ALA A 397 8.63 4.50 -6.94
C ALA A 397 7.92 3.96 -8.20
N SER A 398 6.77 3.34 -8.01
CA SER A 398 5.96 2.85 -9.13
C SER A 398 5.41 4.00 -9.98
N LYS A 399 5.01 3.69 -11.21
CA LYS A 399 4.22 4.60 -12.04
C LYS A 399 2.82 4.75 -11.48
N PHE A 400 2.16 5.85 -11.84
CA PHE A 400 0.74 6.02 -11.53
C PHE A 400 -0.12 5.25 -12.52
N SER A 401 -0.98 4.37 -12.00
CA SER A 401 -2.04 3.74 -12.78
C SER A 401 -3.18 4.73 -13.06
N PRO A 402 -3.85 4.62 -14.22
CA PRO A 402 -4.90 5.56 -14.62
C PRO A 402 -6.18 5.40 -13.77
N THR A 403 -6.76 6.52 -13.34
CA THR A 403 -8.01 6.54 -12.56
C THR A 403 -9.29 6.58 -13.42
N ASP A 404 -9.14 6.63 -14.73
CA ASP A 404 -10.22 6.57 -15.71
C ASP A 404 -10.28 5.22 -16.45
N SER A 405 -9.43 4.26 -16.07
CA SER A 405 -9.45 2.90 -16.62
C SER A 405 -10.77 2.17 -16.31
N ARG A 406 -11.04 1.12 -17.08
CA ARG A 406 -12.15 0.20 -16.83
C ARG A 406 -12.07 -0.43 -15.45
N THR A 407 -10.90 -0.94 -15.08
CA THR A 407 -10.67 -1.60 -13.80
C THR A 407 -10.88 -0.68 -12.60
N TYR A 408 -10.36 0.56 -12.63
CA TYR A 408 -10.61 1.52 -11.57
C TYR A 408 -12.10 1.84 -11.41
N LYS A 409 -12.84 1.94 -12.51
CA LYS A 409 -14.30 2.15 -12.49
C LYS A 409 -15.03 0.96 -11.88
N ILE A 410 -14.65 -0.28 -12.26
CA ILE A 410 -15.22 -1.51 -11.67
C ILE A 410 -15.02 -1.53 -10.17
N ILE A 411 -13.78 -1.32 -9.68
CA ILE A 411 -13.48 -1.23 -8.25
C ILE A 411 -14.35 -0.19 -7.57
N SER A 412 -14.45 1.01 -8.16
CA SER A 412 -15.22 2.12 -7.60
C SER A 412 -16.72 1.82 -7.53
N GLU A 413 -17.29 1.23 -8.57
CA GLU A 413 -18.72 0.93 -8.65
C GLU A 413 -19.12 -0.20 -7.70
N ILE A 414 -18.34 -1.27 -7.60
CA ILE A 414 -18.60 -2.35 -6.66
C ILE A 414 -18.60 -1.81 -5.22
N ASN A 415 -17.57 -1.06 -4.85
CA ASN A 415 -17.47 -0.51 -3.50
C ASN A 415 -18.63 0.42 -3.15
N LYS A 416 -19.08 1.24 -4.09
CA LYS A 416 -20.25 2.12 -3.88
C LYS A 416 -21.57 1.37 -3.84
N ALA A 417 -21.66 0.22 -4.50
CA ALA A 417 -22.84 -0.63 -4.44
C ALA A 417 -22.92 -1.40 -3.11
N LEU A 418 -21.77 -1.89 -2.59
CA LEU A 418 -21.67 -2.53 -1.27
C LEU A 418 -21.87 -1.51 -0.15
N GLU A 419 -21.27 -0.33 -0.26
CA GLU A 419 -21.33 0.73 0.75
C GLU A 419 -21.65 2.08 0.08
N PRO A 420 -22.93 2.47 0.00
CA PRO A 420 -23.36 3.72 -0.63
C PRO A 420 -22.76 4.98 0.02
N ASN A 421 -22.32 4.89 1.29
CA ASN A 421 -21.66 5.97 2.00
C ASN A 421 -20.14 6.03 1.75
N SER A 422 -19.61 5.21 0.85
CA SER A 422 -18.19 5.19 0.54
C SER A 422 -17.74 6.39 -0.29
N ILE A 423 -16.53 6.85 0.01
CA ILE A 423 -15.74 7.82 -0.76
C ILE A 423 -14.63 7.05 -1.43
N VAL A 424 -14.79 6.68 -2.69
CA VAL A 424 -13.72 6.00 -3.44
C VAL A 424 -12.75 7.05 -3.97
N ALA A 425 -11.48 6.92 -3.64
CA ALA A 425 -10.47 7.87 -4.05
C ALA A 425 -9.11 7.20 -4.30
N PRO A 426 -8.33 7.70 -5.29
CA PRO A 426 -6.98 7.23 -5.51
C PRO A 426 -6.05 7.75 -4.41
N TYR A 427 -5.09 6.92 -3.99
CA TYR A 427 -4.06 7.37 -3.08
C TYR A 427 -2.70 6.78 -3.44
N LEU A 428 -1.64 7.30 -2.81
CA LEU A 428 -0.28 6.82 -2.94
C LEU A 428 0.03 5.89 -1.76
N VAL A 429 0.30 4.62 -2.04
CA VAL A 429 0.73 3.65 -1.02
C VAL A 429 2.11 4.06 -0.49
N MET A 430 2.24 4.10 0.83
CA MET A 430 3.48 4.54 1.49
C MET A 430 4.50 3.42 1.66
N GLY A 431 4.04 2.18 1.65
CA GLY A 431 4.85 0.96 1.61
C GLY A 431 5.19 0.53 0.19
N GLY A 432 5.70 -0.67 0.05
CA GLY A 432 5.82 -1.39 -1.21
C GLY A 432 4.85 -2.57 -1.21
N THR A 433 4.57 -3.13 -2.37
CA THR A 433 3.80 -4.36 -2.57
C THR A 433 4.42 -5.16 -3.72
N ASP A 434 3.99 -6.39 -3.91
CA ASP A 434 4.40 -7.23 -5.03
C ASP A 434 3.96 -6.67 -6.40
N ALA A 435 2.88 -5.89 -6.42
CA ALA A 435 2.32 -5.28 -7.63
C ALA A 435 3.32 -4.46 -8.46
N TYR A 436 4.31 -3.83 -7.83
CA TYR A 436 5.37 -3.08 -8.51
C TYR A 436 6.07 -3.90 -9.60
N ASN A 437 6.27 -5.19 -9.35
CA ASN A 437 7.00 -6.06 -10.27
C ASN A 437 6.30 -6.23 -11.63
N TYR A 438 4.99 -6.02 -11.69
CA TYR A 438 4.17 -6.27 -12.89
C TYR A 438 4.12 -5.08 -13.86
N GLU A 439 4.74 -3.93 -13.55
CA GLU A 439 4.81 -2.78 -14.46
C GLU A 439 5.38 -3.07 -15.88
N PRO A 440 6.30 -4.03 -16.07
CA PRO A 440 6.76 -4.38 -17.42
C PRO A 440 5.70 -5.02 -18.32
N ILE A 441 4.63 -5.59 -17.75
CA ILE A 441 3.60 -6.33 -18.47
C ILE A 441 2.17 -5.83 -18.22
N CYS A 442 1.99 -4.79 -17.39
CA CYS A 442 0.68 -4.23 -17.06
C CYS A 442 0.77 -2.70 -16.82
N ASP A 443 -0.21 -1.96 -17.34
CA ASP A 443 -0.33 -0.52 -17.12
C ASP A 443 -1.41 -0.17 -16.07
N ASN A 444 -2.34 -1.09 -15.76
CA ASN A 444 -3.48 -0.90 -14.85
C ASN A 444 -3.28 -1.70 -13.56
N ILE A 445 -2.47 -1.18 -12.65
CA ILE A 445 -2.09 -1.86 -11.42
C ILE A 445 -2.69 -1.14 -10.22
N TYR A 446 -3.57 -1.83 -9.47
CA TYR A 446 -4.27 -1.26 -8.33
C TYR A 446 -3.98 -2.04 -7.06
N ARG A 447 -3.68 -1.30 -5.98
CA ARG A 447 -3.45 -1.85 -4.65
C ARG A 447 -4.72 -1.60 -3.85
N TYR A 448 -5.50 -2.65 -3.67
CA TYR A 448 -6.78 -2.55 -3.01
C TYR A 448 -7.20 -3.88 -2.38
N ALA A 449 -7.37 -3.86 -1.07
CA ALA A 449 -7.93 -4.96 -0.30
C ALA A 449 -9.32 -4.55 0.26
N PRO A 450 -10.38 -5.33 -0.02
CA PRO A 450 -11.76 -4.94 0.31
C PRO A 450 -12.12 -5.20 1.77
N PHE A 451 -11.25 -4.84 2.71
CA PHE A 451 -11.44 -5.09 4.12
C PHE A 451 -11.69 -3.79 4.89
N ARG A 452 -12.72 -3.81 5.76
CA ARG A 452 -12.99 -2.71 6.69
C ARG A 452 -12.11 -2.86 7.90
N VAL A 453 -11.09 -2.01 7.98
CA VAL A 453 -10.15 -1.98 9.10
C VAL A 453 -10.02 -0.55 9.62
N ASP A 454 -9.96 -0.41 10.93
CA ASP A 454 -9.65 0.88 11.53
C ASP A 454 -8.13 1.09 11.68
N VAL A 455 -7.74 2.29 12.08
CA VAL A 455 -6.32 2.64 12.28
C VAL A 455 -5.68 1.81 13.40
N GLY A 456 -6.47 1.34 14.38
CA GLY A 456 -5.98 0.48 15.47
C GLY A 456 -5.59 -0.89 14.94
N LEU A 457 -6.45 -1.51 14.13
CA LEU A 457 -6.19 -2.80 13.50
C LEU A 457 -5.02 -2.73 12.51
N LEU A 458 -4.93 -1.66 11.70
CA LEU A 458 -3.79 -1.46 10.80
C LEU A 458 -2.44 -1.34 11.55
N ARG A 459 -2.44 -0.88 12.80
CA ARG A 459 -1.22 -0.84 13.61
C ARG A 459 -0.79 -2.20 14.14
N CYS A 460 -1.68 -3.20 14.14
CA CYS A 460 -1.34 -4.56 14.53
C CYS A 460 -0.61 -5.31 13.40
N THR A 461 -0.70 -4.84 12.15
CA THR A 461 0.09 -5.35 11.01
C THR A 461 1.58 -5.24 11.36
N HIS A 462 2.33 -6.34 11.22
CA HIS A 462 3.72 -6.52 11.68
C HIS A 462 3.93 -6.37 13.21
N GLY A 463 2.85 -6.08 13.97
CA GLY A 463 2.85 -5.97 15.44
C GLY A 463 2.32 -7.23 16.12
N THR A 464 1.87 -7.07 17.36
CA THR A 464 1.18 -8.10 18.15
C THR A 464 -0.34 -7.97 17.99
N ASN A 465 -1.06 -9.07 18.27
CA ASN A 465 -2.52 -9.09 18.27
C ASN A 465 -3.16 -8.75 16.92
N GLU A 466 -2.49 -9.14 15.82
CA GLU A 466 -3.03 -9.06 14.48
C GLU A 466 -4.31 -9.91 14.39
N ARG A 467 -5.38 -9.32 13.86
CA ARG A 467 -6.68 -9.98 13.76
C ARG A 467 -7.57 -9.31 12.73
N LEU A 468 -8.38 -10.12 12.04
CA LEU A 468 -9.33 -9.64 11.03
C LEU A 468 -10.76 -9.69 11.59
N PRO A 469 -11.56 -8.59 11.49
CA PRO A 469 -12.97 -8.62 11.85
C PRO A 469 -13.78 -9.54 10.92
N VAL A 470 -14.57 -10.44 11.49
CA VAL A 470 -15.49 -11.30 10.73
C VAL A 470 -16.51 -10.47 9.94
N ALA A 471 -16.93 -9.34 10.49
CA ALA A 471 -17.91 -8.43 9.87
C ALA A 471 -17.50 -7.86 8.49
N CYS A 472 -16.21 -7.93 8.12
CA CYS A 472 -15.76 -7.45 6.80
C CYS A 472 -15.66 -8.56 5.73
N MET A 473 -15.83 -9.82 6.11
CA MET A 473 -15.58 -10.96 5.23
C MET A 473 -16.63 -11.11 4.13
N GLU A 474 -17.91 -10.85 4.44
CA GLU A 474 -19.00 -10.89 3.45
C GLU A 474 -18.76 -9.91 2.29
N ASP A 475 -18.46 -8.65 2.63
CA ASP A 475 -18.18 -7.61 1.63
C ASP A 475 -16.95 -7.96 0.78
N ALA A 476 -15.94 -8.59 1.38
CA ALA A 476 -14.74 -9.01 0.66
C ALA A 476 -15.05 -10.10 -0.38
N LEU A 477 -15.83 -11.11 -0.02
CA LEU A 477 -16.25 -12.16 -0.95
C LEU A 477 -17.12 -11.59 -2.07
N LEU A 478 -18.10 -10.74 -1.73
CA LEU A 478 -18.95 -10.08 -2.71
C LEU A 478 -18.13 -9.18 -3.65
N PHE A 479 -17.13 -8.49 -3.13
CA PHE A 479 -16.23 -7.68 -3.95
C PHE A 479 -15.47 -8.54 -4.96
N PHE A 480 -14.76 -9.59 -4.53
CA PHE A 480 -13.94 -10.41 -5.43
C PHE A 480 -14.77 -11.18 -6.44
N LYS A 481 -15.92 -11.75 -6.05
CA LYS A 481 -16.84 -12.41 -6.99
C LYS A 481 -17.29 -11.44 -8.09
N ASN A 482 -17.74 -10.24 -7.72
CA ASN A 482 -18.21 -9.24 -8.69
C ASN A 482 -17.06 -8.62 -9.49
N TYR A 483 -15.88 -8.45 -8.88
CA TYR A 483 -14.69 -7.99 -9.60
C TYR A 483 -14.28 -9.00 -10.69
N ILE A 484 -14.14 -10.27 -10.35
CA ILE A 484 -13.77 -11.32 -11.31
C ILE A 484 -14.79 -11.38 -12.45
N ARG A 485 -16.09 -11.42 -12.14
CA ARG A 485 -17.14 -11.44 -13.18
C ARG A 485 -17.04 -10.27 -14.14
N ARG A 486 -16.87 -9.06 -13.61
CA ARG A 486 -16.87 -7.83 -14.40
C ARG A 486 -15.55 -7.56 -15.10
N ALA A 487 -14.43 -7.80 -14.41
CA ALA A 487 -13.10 -7.55 -14.96
C ALA A 487 -12.72 -8.59 -16.02
N SER A 488 -13.15 -9.85 -15.87
CA SER A 488 -12.89 -10.88 -16.87
C SER A 488 -13.80 -10.82 -18.10
N ALA A 489 -14.90 -10.07 -18.09
CA ALA A 489 -15.72 -9.84 -19.26
C ALA A 489 -15.06 -8.88 -20.26
N GLU A 490 -15.47 -8.89 -21.53
CA GLU A 490 -14.95 -7.98 -22.56
C GLU A 490 -15.30 -6.51 -22.26
N ASN A 491 -16.55 -6.24 -21.81
CA ASN A 491 -17.08 -4.90 -21.48
C ASN A 491 -17.96 -4.95 -20.24
#